data_352fed854350c36c008c386118388f2e
#
_entry.id   352fed854350c36c008c386118388f2e
#
_cell.length_a   1.000
_cell.length_b   1.000
_cell.length_c   1.000
_cell.angle_alpha   90.00
_cell.angle_beta   90.00
_cell.angle_gamma   90.00
#
_symmetry.space_group_name_H-M   'P 1'
#
loop_
_entity.id
_entity.type
_entity.pdbx_description
1 polymer ?
#
loop_
_entity_poly.entity_id
_entity_poly.type
_entity_poly.pdbx_seq_one_letter_code
_entity_poly.pdbx_strand_id
1 'polypeptide(L)'
;PKTDVNESEEVSVVENNKLSTYDDSEFWMTFEDGTRVHLNYNTTLKYPPHFGTTTRTVYLDGEAYFQVAKDSKRPFRVITANGVVKQYGTTFNVNTHVPGITKVVLVKGSVSVLPNQGGEYKIKPGELAVLQADTQDVYRRY
;
A
#
# COMPACT_ATOMS: atom_id res chain seq x y z
N PRO A 1 -8.30 -4.49 -33.13
CA PRO A 1 -8.41 -4.28 -32.69
C PRO A 1 -8.02 -4.14 -32.19
N LYS A 2 -8.23 -4.42 -32.48
CA LYS A 2 -8.21 -4.17 -32.02
C LYS A 2 -7.54 -3.75 -31.78
N THR A 3 -7.55 -3.62 -32.14
CA THR A 3 -7.34 -3.18 -31.92
C THR A 3 -6.73 -2.57 -31.81
N ASP A 4 -6.86 -2.51 -32.08
CA ASP A 4 -6.63 -1.83 -31.78
C ASP A 4 -6.16 -1.16 -31.35
N VAL A 5 -6.11 -1.34 -31.36
CA VAL A 5 -6.01 -0.56 -30.72
C VAL A 5 -5.23 -0.17 -30.47
N ASN A 6 -5.25 -0.11 -30.58
CA ASN A 6 -4.82 0.39 -30.08
C ASN A 6 -3.86 0.23 -29.83
N GLU A 7 -3.58 -0.17 -29.99
CA GLU A 7 -3.01 -0.22 -29.34
C GLU A 7 -2.24 0.39 -28.80
N SER A 8 -1.98 0.72 -29.22
CA SER A 8 -1.41 1.44 -28.41
C SER A 8 -1.87 2.00 -27.49
N GLU A 9 -2.55 2.31 -27.43
CA GLU A 9 -2.95 2.72 -26.41
C GLU A 9 -3.49 1.93 -25.66
N GLU A 10 -3.69 1.16 -25.90
CA GLU A 10 -4.06 0.51 -25.09
C GLU A 10 -3.38 -0.07 -24.30
N VAL A 11 -2.90 -0.17 -24.50
CA VAL A 11 -2.06 -0.51 -23.69
C VAL A 11 -1.93 -0.13 -22.43
N SER A 12 -2.32 0.76 -22.12
CA SER A 12 -2.12 1.36 -20.86
C SER A 12 -3.00 0.81 -19.77
N VAL A 13 -3.95 0.00 -20.08
CA VAL A 13 -4.82 -0.55 -19.05
C VAL A 13 -4.22 -1.86 -18.55
N VAL A 14 -3.77 -1.86 -17.31
CA VAL A 14 -3.27 -3.05 -16.64
C VAL A 14 -4.31 -3.47 -15.63
N GLU A 15 -4.87 -4.65 -15.83
CA GLU A 15 -5.79 -5.20 -14.85
C GLU A 15 -5.02 -5.67 -13.64
N ASN A 16 -5.38 -5.18 -12.49
CA ASN A 16 -4.81 -5.63 -11.24
C ASN A 16 -5.42 -6.96 -10.84
N ASN A 17 -4.60 -7.80 -10.24
CA ASN A 17 -5.08 -8.95 -9.51
C ASN A 17 -5.75 -8.46 -8.23
N LYS A 18 -6.68 -9.24 -7.73
CA LYS A 18 -7.40 -8.90 -6.52
C LYS A 18 -7.46 -10.10 -5.59
N LEU A 19 -7.03 -9.89 -4.36
CA LEU A 19 -7.08 -10.90 -3.32
C LEU A 19 -7.90 -10.36 -2.16
N SER A 20 -8.91 -11.13 -1.71
CA SER A 20 -9.76 -10.70 -0.62
C SER A 20 -9.82 -11.75 0.46
N THR A 21 -9.83 -11.31 1.72
CA THR A 21 -10.12 -12.15 2.87
C THR A 21 -11.50 -11.78 3.42
N TYR A 22 -12.04 -12.67 4.23
CA TYR A 22 -13.36 -12.51 4.82
C TYR A 22 -13.27 -12.34 6.34
N ASP A 23 -14.38 -12.30 7.03
CA ASP A 23 -14.40 -12.00 8.46
C ASP A 23 -13.86 -13.15 9.33
N ASP A 24 -13.64 -14.32 8.74
CA ASP A 24 -13.08 -15.49 9.43
C ASP A 24 -11.78 -15.98 8.81
N SER A 25 -11.14 -15.18 7.97
CA SER A 25 -9.96 -15.64 7.25
C SER A 25 -8.86 -14.59 7.23
N GLU A 26 -7.63 -15.06 7.13
CA GLU A 26 -6.43 -14.24 6.93
C GLU A 26 -5.52 -14.99 5.97
N PHE A 27 -4.58 -14.30 5.37
CA PHE A 27 -3.79 -14.92 4.32
C PHE A 27 -2.42 -14.26 4.16
N TRP A 28 -1.38 -15.09 4.02
CA TRP A 28 -0.04 -14.65 3.66
C TRP A 28 0.19 -14.82 2.18
N MET A 29 0.79 -13.81 1.53
CA MET A 29 1.20 -13.92 0.14
C MET A 29 2.63 -13.42 -0.01
N THR A 30 3.29 -13.88 -1.07
CA THR A 30 4.65 -13.48 -1.40
C THR A 30 4.68 -13.01 -2.85
N PHE A 31 5.23 -11.83 -3.07
CA PHE A 31 5.41 -11.29 -4.42
C PHE A 31 6.72 -11.80 -5.02
N GLU A 32 6.86 -11.63 -6.35
CA GLU A 32 8.04 -12.11 -7.05
C GLU A 32 9.33 -11.42 -6.59
N ASP A 33 9.25 -10.21 -6.04
CA ASP A 33 10.42 -9.49 -5.52
C ASP A 33 10.81 -9.93 -4.10
N GLY A 34 10.10 -10.88 -3.52
CA GLY A 34 10.35 -11.36 -2.18
C GLY A 34 9.55 -10.65 -1.09
N THR A 35 8.79 -9.63 -1.44
CA THR A 35 7.93 -8.95 -0.49
C THR A 35 6.85 -9.90 0.02
N ARG A 36 6.63 -9.90 1.34
CA ARG A 36 5.60 -10.71 1.97
C ARG A 36 4.55 -9.82 2.59
N VAL A 37 3.29 -10.20 2.40
CA VAL A 37 2.16 -9.42 2.91
C VAL A 37 1.21 -10.38 3.62
N HIS A 38 0.85 -10.02 4.85
CA HIS A 38 -0.19 -10.72 5.59
C HIS A 38 -1.46 -9.89 5.54
N LEU A 39 -2.51 -10.44 4.95
CA LEU A 39 -3.83 -9.80 4.92
C LEU A 39 -4.61 -10.27 6.12
N ASN A 40 -5.05 -9.33 6.95
CA ASN A 40 -5.93 -9.62 8.07
C ASN A 40 -7.36 -9.83 7.57
N TYR A 41 -8.32 -9.95 8.47
CA TYR A 41 -9.72 -10.20 8.13
C TYR A 41 -10.32 -9.04 7.34
N ASN A 42 -11.31 -9.33 6.49
CA ASN A 42 -12.09 -8.33 5.75
C ASN A 42 -11.19 -7.35 4.99
N THR A 43 -10.23 -7.90 4.25
CA THR A 43 -9.22 -7.10 3.59
C THR A 43 -9.17 -7.43 2.12
N THR A 44 -9.03 -6.42 1.29
CA THR A 44 -8.84 -6.57 -0.15
C THR A 44 -7.53 -5.90 -0.54
N LEU A 45 -6.70 -6.63 -1.27
CA LEU A 45 -5.46 -6.12 -1.84
C LEU A 45 -5.53 -6.25 -3.35
N LYS A 46 -5.30 -5.14 -4.05
CA LYS A 46 -5.16 -5.15 -5.51
C LYS A 46 -3.71 -4.91 -5.85
N TYR A 47 -3.18 -5.68 -6.77
CA TYR A 47 -1.76 -5.57 -7.14
C TYR A 47 -1.60 -5.95 -8.61
N PRO A 48 -0.58 -5.39 -9.29
CA PRO A 48 -0.38 -5.70 -10.70
C PRO A 48 0.19 -7.11 -10.88
N PRO A 49 0.03 -7.74 -12.04
CA PRO A 49 0.65 -9.03 -12.32
C PRO A 49 2.18 -8.98 -12.15
N HIS A 50 2.78 -7.85 -12.54
CA HIS A 50 4.22 -7.59 -12.38
C HIS A 50 4.40 -6.14 -11.97
N PHE A 51 5.36 -5.88 -11.09
CA PHE A 51 5.67 -4.51 -10.72
C PHE A 51 6.34 -3.79 -11.87
N GLY A 52 6.16 -2.47 -11.92
CA GLY A 52 6.76 -1.64 -12.94
C GLY A 52 8.27 -1.47 -12.75
N THR A 53 8.91 -0.79 -13.68
CA THR A 53 10.35 -0.56 -13.64
C THR A 53 10.73 0.57 -12.68
N THR A 54 9.79 1.45 -12.36
CA THR A 54 10.07 2.62 -11.51
C THR A 54 9.34 2.60 -10.17
N THR A 55 8.36 1.71 -10.00
CA THR A 55 7.56 1.69 -8.78
C THR A 55 6.93 0.32 -8.58
N ARG A 56 6.63 0.01 -7.30
CA ARG A 56 5.91 -1.19 -6.89
C ARG A 56 4.65 -0.71 -6.16
N THR A 57 3.50 -0.73 -6.83
CA THR A 57 2.28 -0.12 -6.31
C THR A 57 1.20 -1.16 -6.06
N VAL A 58 0.61 -1.11 -4.87
CA VAL A 58 -0.54 -1.93 -4.50
C VAL A 58 -1.62 -1.04 -3.90
N TYR A 59 -2.86 -1.54 -3.87
CA TYR A 59 -4.02 -0.83 -3.35
C TYR A 59 -4.63 -1.66 -2.22
N LEU A 60 -4.83 -1.03 -1.06
CA LEU A 60 -5.30 -1.72 0.13
C LEU A 60 -6.62 -1.14 0.63
N ASP A 61 -7.55 -2.05 0.93
CA ASP A 61 -8.77 -1.74 1.66
C ASP A 61 -8.88 -2.80 2.77
N GLY A 62 -8.57 -2.41 3.99
CA GLY A 62 -8.54 -3.29 5.13
C GLY A 62 -7.27 -3.16 5.94
N GLU A 63 -6.76 -4.27 6.44
CA GLU A 63 -5.55 -4.27 7.25
C GLU A 63 -4.55 -5.29 6.72
N ALA A 64 -3.30 -4.84 6.54
CA ALA A 64 -2.23 -5.72 6.08
C ALA A 64 -0.91 -5.35 6.72
N TYR A 65 -0.12 -6.39 6.96
CA TYR A 65 1.24 -6.30 7.49
C TYR A 65 2.20 -6.56 6.33
N PHE A 66 3.10 -5.62 6.09
CA PHE A 66 3.99 -5.66 4.95
C PHE A 66 5.43 -5.87 5.40
N GLN A 67 6.09 -6.86 4.82
CA GLN A 67 7.54 -7.05 4.93
C GLN A 67 8.08 -6.85 3.52
N VAL A 68 8.46 -5.62 3.21
CA VAL A 68 8.79 -5.23 1.84
C VAL A 68 10.25 -5.50 1.55
N ALA A 69 10.52 -6.19 0.45
CA ALA A 69 11.88 -6.45 -0.02
C ALA A 69 12.55 -5.13 -0.38
N LYS A 70 13.82 -4.98 0.02
CA LYS A 70 14.56 -3.75 -0.23
C LYS A 70 14.83 -3.57 -1.72
N ASP A 71 14.49 -2.40 -2.23
CA ASP A 71 14.80 -2.01 -3.61
C ASP A 71 14.88 -0.49 -3.65
N SER A 72 16.10 0.03 -3.60
CA SER A 72 16.31 1.48 -3.51
C SER A 72 15.95 2.22 -4.80
N LYS A 73 15.72 1.50 -5.89
CA LYS A 73 15.40 2.10 -7.18
C LYS A 73 13.91 2.15 -7.46
N ARG A 74 13.11 1.36 -6.72
CA ARG A 74 11.66 1.32 -6.92
C ARG A 74 10.96 1.44 -5.58
N PRO A 75 10.35 2.59 -5.29
CA PRO A 75 9.54 2.69 -4.08
C PRO A 75 8.38 1.71 -4.12
N PHE A 76 8.03 1.19 -2.95
CA PHE A 76 6.84 0.38 -2.78
C PHE A 76 5.76 1.29 -2.21
N ARG A 77 4.64 1.40 -2.89
CA ARG A 77 3.58 2.33 -2.53
C ARG A 77 2.31 1.56 -2.20
N VAL A 78 1.78 1.80 -1.02
CA VAL A 78 0.47 1.26 -0.62
C VAL A 78 -0.53 2.39 -0.72
N ILE A 79 -1.45 2.30 -1.66
CA ILE A 79 -2.47 3.31 -1.89
C ILE A 79 -3.71 2.92 -1.10
N THR A 80 -4.19 3.85 -0.27
CA THR A 80 -5.42 3.68 0.51
C THR A 80 -6.38 4.82 0.20
N ALA A 81 -7.59 4.74 0.72
CA ALA A 81 -8.60 5.79 0.52
C ALA A 81 -8.16 7.14 1.07
N ASN A 82 -7.26 7.19 2.05
CA ASN A 82 -6.90 8.43 2.75
C ASN A 82 -5.49 8.90 2.47
N GLY A 83 -4.72 8.16 1.70
CA GLY A 83 -3.36 8.56 1.36
C GLY A 83 -2.51 7.39 0.97
N VAL A 84 -1.22 7.67 0.78
CA VAL A 84 -0.24 6.71 0.27
C VAL A 84 0.84 6.49 1.30
N VAL A 85 1.25 5.23 1.46
CA VAL A 85 2.40 4.84 2.29
C VAL A 85 3.53 4.47 1.35
N LYS A 86 4.65 5.18 1.44
CA LYS A 86 5.76 5.04 0.48
C LYS A 86 7.04 4.68 1.22
N GLN A 87 7.75 3.67 0.73
CA GLN A 87 9.02 3.24 1.32
C GLN A 87 9.79 2.38 0.32
N TYR A 88 11.02 1.98 0.68
CA TYR A 88 11.93 1.26 -0.22
C TYR A 88 12.35 -0.10 0.32
N GLY A 89 11.74 -0.59 1.38
CA GLY A 89 12.07 -1.87 1.99
C GLY A 89 12.02 -1.76 3.51
N THR A 90 10.83 -1.95 4.07
CA THR A 90 10.55 -1.76 5.49
C THR A 90 9.52 -2.76 5.93
N THR A 91 9.31 -2.82 7.25
CA THR A 91 8.25 -3.63 7.85
C THR A 91 7.26 -2.69 8.53
N PHE A 92 6.00 -2.75 8.13
CA PHE A 92 4.98 -1.84 8.63
C PHE A 92 3.59 -2.44 8.49
N ASN A 93 2.64 -1.90 9.25
CA ASN A 93 1.24 -2.31 9.21
C ASN A 93 0.37 -1.15 8.76
N VAL A 94 -0.61 -1.42 7.92
CA VAL A 94 -1.57 -0.41 7.44
C VAL A 94 -2.97 -0.91 7.74
N ASN A 95 -3.81 -0.04 8.32
CA ASN A 95 -5.17 -0.40 8.71
C ASN A 95 -6.13 0.69 8.27
N THR A 96 -7.08 0.34 7.41
CA THR A 96 -8.08 1.27 6.88
C THR A 96 -9.50 0.88 7.31
N HIS A 97 -9.65 0.01 8.32
CA HIS A 97 -10.98 -0.51 8.69
C HIS A 97 -11.91 0.57 9.25
N VAL A 98 -11.38 1.61 9.88
CA VAL A 98 -12.22 2.70 10.34
C VAL A 98 -12.46 3.66 9.17
N PRO A 99 -13.72 3.86 8.74
CA PRO A 99 -13.99 4.75 7.60
C PRO A 99 -13.40 6.13 7.79
N GLY A 100 -12.74 6.65 6.75
CA GLY A 100 -12.13 7.97 6.77
C GLY A 100 -10.79 8.03 7.49
N ILE A 101 -10.27 6.91 7.99
CA ILE A 101 -9.02 6.87 8.76
C ILE A 101 -8.13 5.77 8.23
N THR A 102 -6.87 6.10 7.96
CA THR A 102 -5.83 5.11 7.68
C THR A 102 -4.75 5.23 8.74
N LYS A 103 -4.46 4.13 9.41
CA LYS A 103 -3.43 4.05 10.45
C LYS A 103 -2.24 3.30 9.92
N VAL A 104 -1.05 3.83 10.14
CA VAL A 104 0.20 3.22 9.69
C VAL A 104 1.13 3.11 10.89
N VAL A 105 1.56 1.88 11.20
CA VAL A 105 2.51 1.62 12.27
C VAL A 105 3.80 1.12 11.65
N LEU A 106 4.90 1.80 11.93
CA LEU A 106 6.21 1.41 11.41
C LEU A 106 6.90 0.51 12.43
N VAL A 107 7.34 -0.66 11.99
CA VAL A 107 8.04 -1.63 12.81
C VAL A 107 9.54 -1.50 12.62
N LYS A 108 10.00 -1.42 11.37
CA LYS A 108 11.42 -1.41 11.06
C LYS A 108 11.65 -0.62 9.78
N GLY A 109 12.67 0.23 9.78
CA GLY A 109 13.05 1.01 8.61
C GLY A 109 12.52 2.42 8.66
N SER A 110 12.11 2.95 7.53
CA SER A 110 11.68 4.32 7.37
C SER A 110 10.53 4.37 6.38
N VAL A 111 9.48 5.12 6.70
CA VAL A 111 8.27 5.22 5.88
C VAL A 111 7.87 6.67 5.76
N SER A 112 7.44 7.06 4.55
CA SER A 112 6.77 8.33 4.32
C SER A 112 5.28 8.10 4.15
N VAL A 113 4.45 8.93 4.77
CA VAL A 113 3.00 8.91 4.57
C VAL A 113 2.61 10.20 3.85
N LEU A 114 1.77 10.05 2.83
CA LEU A 114 1.35 11.15 1.97
C LEU A 114 -0.18 11.24 2.00
N PRO A 115 -0.74 12.08 2.89
CA PRO A 115 -2.20 12.26 2.93
C PRO A 115 -2.73 12.79 1.60
N ASN A 116 -3.99 12.46 1.27
CA ASN A 116 -4.61 12.94 0.04
C ASN A 116 -4.62 14.46 -0.04
N GLN A 117 -4.75 15.15 1.10
CA GLN A 117 -4.80 16.61 1.15
C GLN A 117 -3.44 17.26 0.88
N GLY A 118 -2.36 16.49 0.89
CA GLY A 118 -1.03 16.98 0.59
C GLY A 118 -0.06 16.82 1.73
N GLY A 119 1.22 17.05 1.40
CA GLY A 119 2.30 16.89 2.36
C GLY A 119 2.90 15.51 2.34
N GLU A 120 4.08 15.43 2.90
CA GLU A 120 4.79 14.16 3.08
C GLU A 120 5.39 14.16 4.48
N TYR A 121 5.10 13.13 5.26
CA TYR A 121 5.50 13.04 6.65
C TYR A 121 6.25 11.74 6.87
N LYS A 122 7.43 11.81 7.45
CA LYS A 122 8.24 10.62 7.75
C LYS A 122 7.97 10.16 9.16
N ILE A 123 7.86 8.85 9.32
CA ILE A 123 7.71 8.23 10.63
C ILE A 123 8.86 7.27 10.89
N LYS A 124 9.13 7.03 12.16
CA LYS A 124 10.22 6.20 12.65
C LYS A 124 9.67 4.93 13.28
N PRO A 125 10.52 3.89 13.45
CA PRO A 125 10.07 2.66 14.09
C PRO A 125 9.42 2.94 15.44
N GLY A 126 8.28 2.29 15.69
CA GLY A 126 7.49 2.48 16.89
C GLY A 126 6.47 3.58 16.80
N GLU A 127 6.50 4.38 15.74
CA GLU A 127 5.54 5.48 15.58
C GLU A 127 4.29 5.04 14.83
N LEU A 128 3.19 5.69 15.14
CA LEU A 128 1.90 5.54 14.48
C LEU A 128 1.57 6.85 13.76
N ALA A 129 1.27 6.76 12.48
CA ALA A 129 0.71 7.88 11.72
C ALA A 129 -0.79 7.62 11.50
N VAL A 130 -1.58 8.68 11.62
CA VAL A 130 -3.03 8.61 11.39
C VAL A 130 -3.36 9.61 10.29
N LEU A 131 -3.87 9.11 9.16
CA LEU A 131 -4.31 9.92 8.04
C LEU A 131 -5.84 9.99 8.08
N GLN A 132 -6.37 11.20 8.11
CA GLN A 132 -7.82 11.43 8.22
C GLN A 132 -8.34 12.08 6.96
N ALA A 133 -9.54 11.68 6.54
CA ALA A 133 -10.11 12.08 5.26
C ALA A 133 -10.35 13.58 5.13
N ASP A 134 -10.75 14.22 6.22
CA ASP A 134 -11.20 15.61 6.21
C ASP A 134 -10.24 16.57 6.91
N THR A 135 -8.99 16.15 7.14
CA THR A 135 -7.99 17.00 7.77
C THR A 135 -6.62 16.65 7.21
N GLN A 136 -5.72 17.62 7.21
CA GLN A 136 -4.33 17.41 6.83
C GLN A 136 -3.45 17.00 8.01
N ASP A 137 -4.02 16.90 9.18
CA ASP A 137 -3.26 16.55 10.37
C ASP A 137 -2.81 15.09 10.30
N VAL A 138 -1.57 14.87 10.68
CA VAL A 138 -1.00 13.54 10.81
C VAL A 138 -0.49 13.40 12.23
N TYR A 139 -1.08 12.47 12.97
CA TYR A 139 -0.73 12.25 14.36
C TYR A 139 0.33 11.17 14.44
N ARG A 140 1.36 11.39 15.25
CA ARG A 140 2.44 10.44 15.44
C ARG A 140 2.55 10.10 16.92
N ARG A 141 2.69 8.81 17.18
CA ARG A 141 2.80 8.30 18.54
C ARG A 141 3.87 7.22 18.59
N TYR A 142 4.40 7.07 19.76
CA TYR A 142 5.37 6.02 20.06
C TYR A 142 4.70 4.85 20.76
#